data_80b4857894b03d7e851027b08bd1d936
#
_entry.id   80b4857894b03d7e851027b08bd1d936
#
_cell.length_a   1.000
_cell.length_b   1.000
_cell.length_c   1.000
_cell.angle_alpha   90.00
_cell.angle_beta   90.00
_cell.angle_gamma   90.00
#
_symmetry.space_group_name_H-M   'P 1'
#
loop_
_entity.id
_entity.type
_entity.pdbx_description
1 polymer ?
#
loop_
_entity_poly.entity_id
_entity_poly.type
_entity_poly.pdbx_seq_one_letter_code
_entity_poly.pdbx_strand_id
1 'polypeptide(L)'
;NAICKVCDPLFIGYCLGQGAAVGNKVVWKAHAGEKVGVVAKRNGRPAIIEYSELGEEMAAKADAEGKLLFGAGNICNHYFTVAFLRQVATAYQESPKVLPYHIAKKKVPYAGEDGATVTPDTPNAVKLEAFIFDSFPLAATSAILEVNREEEF
;
A
#
# COMPACT_ATOMS: atom_id res chain seq x y z
N ASN A 1 3.32 6.49 10.86
CA ASN A 1 3.94 7.74 10.41
C ASN A 1 3.41 8.92 11.23
N ALA A 2 4.26 9.50 12.07
CA ALA A 2 3.87 10.53 13.03
C ALA A 2 3.70 11.93 12.39
N ILE A 3 4.30 12.16 11.23
CA ILE A 3 4.26 13.49 10.55
C ILE A 3 3.23 13.53 9.41
N CYS A 4 2.53 12.44 9.15
CA CYS A 4 1.51 12.38 8.11
C CYS A 4 0.36 13.36 8.37
N LYS A 5 0.06 14.25 7.43
CA LYS A 5 -1.04 15.21 7.52
C LYS A 5 -2.37 14.52 7.27
N VAL A 6 -3.01 14.04 8.35
CA VAL A 6 -4.33 13.40 8.30
C VAL A 6 -5.41 14.47 8.09
N CYS A 7 -6.45 14.15 7.32
CA CYS A 7 -7.55 15.07 6.96
C CYS A 7 -7.08 16.37 6.29
N ASP A 8 -5.98 16.30 5.54
CA ASP A 8 -5.41 17.46 4.82
C ASP A 8 -6.43 18.02 3.81
N PRO A 9 -6.89 19.27 3.98
CA PRO A 9 -7.89 19.87 3.11
C PRO A 9 -7.40 20.04 1.67
N LEU A 10 -6.08 20.21 1.47
CA LEU A 10 -5.50 20.29 0.12
C LEU A 10 -5.62 18.96 -0.60
N PHE A 11 -5.27 17.85 0.06
CA PHE A 11 -5.41 16.51 -0.53
C PHE A 11 -6.87 16.15 -0.80
N ILE A 12 -7.77 16.45 0.15
CA ILE A 12 -9.21 16.22 -0.01
C ILE A 12 -9.73 17.04 -1.20
N GLY A 13 -9.41 18.33 -1.27
CA GLY A 13 -9.80 19.23 -2.35
C GLY A 13 -9.27 18.77 -3.71
N TYR A 14 -8.03 18.30 -3.78
CA TYR A 14 -7.43 17.72 -4.98
C TYR A 14 -8.21 16.48 -5.44
N CYS A 15 -8.48 15.54 -4.55
CA CYS A 15 -9.25 14.32 -4.88
C CYS A 15 -10.66 14.65 -5.37
N LEU A 16 -11.34 15.60 -4.72
CA LEU A 16 -12.67 16.07 -5.15
C LEU A 16 -12.61 16.72 -6.53
N GLY A 17 -11.64 17.59 -6.79
CA GLY A 17 -11.46 18.24 -8.08
C GLY A 17 -11.16 17.28 -9.23
N GLN A 18 -10.52 16.13 -8.93
CA GLN A 18 -10.28 15.04 -9.89
C GLN A 18 -11.47 14.07 -10.03
N GLY A 19 -12.54 14.25 -9.26
CA GLY A 19 -13.65 13.29 -9.24
C GLY A 19 -13.22 11.89 -8.81
N ALA A 20 -12.22 11.80 -7.94
CA ALA A 20 -11.63 10.53 -7.55
C ALA A 20 -12.50 9.78 -6.54
N ALA A 21 -12.73 8.50 -6.78
CA ALA A 21 -13.36 7.59 -5.81
C ALA A 21 -12.37 7.19 -4.71
N VAL A 22 -11.07 7.06 -5.07
CA VAL A 22 -9.96 6.80 -4.15
C VAL A 22 -8.80 7.74 -4.45
N GLY A 23 -8.05 8.11 -3.42
CA GLY A 23 -6.85 8.93 -3.54
C GLY A 23 -5.71 8.40 -2.67
N ASN A 24 -4.48 8.65 -3.11
CA ASN A 24 -3.27 8.30 -2.37
C ASN A 24 -2.32 9.47 -2.29
N LYS A 25 -1.79 9.72 -1.11
CA LYS A 25 -0.53 10.45 -0.99
C LYS A 25 0.64 9.50 -1.20
N VAL A 26 1.63 9.95 -1.93
CA VAL A 26 2.84 9.19 -2.20
C VAL A 26 4.07 10.06 -1.98
N VAL A 27 5.18 9.43 -1.66
CA VAL A 27 6.51 10.03 -1.75
C VAL A 27 7.31 9.29 -2.79
N TRP A 28 8.20 9.98 -3.52
CA TRP A 28 9.05 9.26 -4.45
C TRP A 28 10.08 8.43 -3.68
N LYS A 29 10.25 7.16 -4.06
CA LYS A 29 11.24 6.28 -3.44
C LYS A 29 12.63 6.88 -3.55
N ALA A 30 13.38 6.85 -2.46
CA ALA A 30 14.77 7.33 -2.44
C ALA A 30 15.71 6.41 -3.25
N HIS A 31 15.41 5.12 -3.30
CA HIS A 31 16.16 4.13 -4.08
C HIS A 31 15.30 2.90 -4.37
N ALA A 32 15.70 2.10 -5.35
CA ALA A 32 14.94 0.91 -5.79
C ALA A 32 14.65 -0.09 -4.67
N GLY A 33 15.60 -0.32 -3.76
CA GLY A 33 15.49 -1.28 -2.65
C GLY A 33 14.72 -0.77 -1.43
N GLU A 34 14.15 0.45 -1.47
CA GLU A 34 13.32 0.95 -0.37
C GLU A 34 12.08 0.08 -0.18
N LYS A 35 11.87 -0.40 1.08
CA LYS A 35 10.80 -1.33 1.44
C LYS A 35 9.46 -0.63 1.64
N VAL A 36 8.96 -0.05 0.55
CA VAL A 36 7.67 0.65 0.49
C VAL A 36 6.88 0.10 -0.69
N GLY A 37 5.61 -0.22 -0.48
CA GLY A 37 4.70 -0.58 -1.56
C GLY A 37 4.55 0.58 -2.55
N VAL A 38 4.29 0.30 -3.82
CA VAL A 38 4.18 1.33 -4.85
C VAL A 38 2.78 1.43 -5.41
N VAL A 39 2.32 2.65 -5.63
CA VAL A 39 1.07 2.91 -6.37
C VAL A 39 1.35 2.71 -7.86
N ALA A 40 0.58 1.84 -8.49
CA ALA A 40 0.72 1.50 -9.90
C ALA A 40 -0.63 1.12 -10.51
N LYS A 41 -0.61 0.71 -11.77
CA LYS A 41 -1.75 0.04 -12.41
C LYS A 41 -1.44 -1.44 -12.62
N ARG A 42 -2.34 -2.31 -12.14
CA ARG A 42 -2.32 -3.75 -12.44
C ARG A 42 -3.52 -4.06 -13.33
N ASN A 43 -3.27 -4.53 -14.55
CA ASN A 43 -4.32 -4.79 -15.55
C ASN A 43 -5.23 -3.57 -15.81
N GLY A 44 -4.63 -2.37 -15.88
CA GLY A 44 -5.33 -1.11 -16.13
C GLY A 44 -6.11 -0.54 -14.93
N ARG A 45 -6.13 -1.23 -13.78
CA ARG A 45 -6.80 -0.79 -12.56
C ARG A 45 -5.80 -0.25 -11.54
N PRO A 46 -6.18 0.76 -10.72
CA PRO A 46 -5.31 1.25 -9.66
C PRO A 46 -5.03 0.14 -8.66
N ALA A 47 -3.79 0.03 -8.21
CA ALA A 47 -3.36 -0.97 -7.24
C ALA A 47 -2.16 -0.45 -6.45
N ILE A 48 -1.95 -1.01 -5.27
CA ILE A 48 -0.68 -0.93 -4.58
C ILE A 48 0.00 -2.29 -4.72
N ILE A 49 1.25 -2.28 -5.15
CA ILE A 49 2.08 -3.46 -5.30
C ILE A 49 3.11 -3.43 -4.18
N GLU A 50 3.04 -4.39 -3.28
CA GLU A 50 3.98 -4.49 -2.17
C GLU A 50 5.41 -4.73 -2.68
N TYR A 51 6.40 -4.19 -1.97
CA TYR A 51 7.81 -4.34 -2.33
C TYR A 51 8.24 -5.81 -2.43
N SER A 52 7.63 -6.70 -1.67
CA SER A 52 7.87 -8.14 -1.71
C SER A 52 7.30 -8.82 -2.97
N GLU A 53 6.34 -8.20 -3.65
CA GLU A 53 5.71 -8.70 -4.88
C GLU A 53 6.35 -8.09 -6.15
N LEU A 54 6.91 -6.88 -6.05
CA LEU A 54 7.41 -6.12 -7.21
C LEU A 54 8.63 -6.78 -7.86
N GLY A 55 9.46 -7.46 -7.06
CA GLY A 55 10.72 -8.04 -7.50
C GLY A 55 11.82 -6.98 -7.77
N GLU A 56 13.07 -7.37 -7.59
CA GLU A 56 14.21 -6.44 -7.65
C GLU A 56 14.40 -5.84 -9.05
N GLU A 57 14.26 -6.65 -10.10
CA GLU A 57 14.41 -6.19 -11.49
C GLU A 57 13.40 -5.11 -11.84
N MET A 58 12.12 -5.29 -11.48
CA MET A 58 11.07 -4.29 -11.74
C MET A 58 11.26 -3.05 -10.87
N ALA A 59 11.65 -3.23 -9.61
CA ALA A 59 11.89 -2.11 -8.71
C ALA A 59 13.03 -1.20 -9.18
N ALA A 60 14.03 -1.76 -9.88
CA ALA A 60 15.19 -1.03 -10.39
C ALA A 60 14.96 -0.35 -11.75
N LYS A 61 13.82 -0.60 -12.43
CA LYS A 61 13.54 0.04 -13.72
C LYS A 61 13.42 1.54 -13.57
N ALA A 62 14.13 2.26 -14.43
CA ALA A 62 14.15 3.72 -14.49
C ALA A 62 13.88 4.21 -15.93
N ASP A 63 13.48 5.45 -16.06
CA ASP A 63 13.38 6.16 -17.34
C ASP A 63 14.77 6.62 -17.84
N ALA A 64 14.78 7.36 -18.94
CA ALA A 64 16.01 7.88 -19.55
C ALA A 64 16.75 8.89 -18.64
N GLU A 65 16.04 9.55 -17.76
CA GLU A 65 16.54 10.52 -16.78
C GLU A 65 17.00 9.86 -15.48
N GLY A 66 16.86 8.53 -15.36
CA GLY A 66 17.22 7.77 -14.16
C GLY A 66 16.17 7.78 -13.04
N LYS A 67 14.97 8.31 -13.30
CA LYS A 67 13.85 8.30 -12.35
C LYS A 67 13.19 6.92 -12.33
N LEU A 68 12.96 6.36 -11.14
CA LEU A 68 12.33 5.04 -11.00
C LEU A 68 10.94 5.02 -11.64
N LEU A 69 10.65 4.03 -12.48
CA LEU A 69 9.31 3.84 -13.07
C LEU A 69 8.28 3.43 -12.02
N PHE A 70 8.70 2.70 -10.99
CA PHE A 70 7.89 2.30 -9.84
C PHE A 70 8.34 3.06 -8.59
N GLY A 71 8.35 4.41 -8.71
CA GLY A 71 8.84 5.29 -7.65
C GLY A 71 7.77 5.83 -6.71
N ALA A 72 6.48 5.78 -7.06
CA ALA A 72 5.39 6.35 -6.27
C ALA A 72 5.12 5.52 -5.01
N GLY A 73 5.91 5.74 -3.97
CA GLY A 73 5.85 5.02 -2.69
C GLY A 73 4.60 5.34 -1.89
N ASN A 74 3.86 4.30 -1.51
CA ASN A 74 2.66 4.42 -0.72
C ASN A 74 2.99 4.73 0.75
N ILE A 75 2.53 5.86 1.26
CA ILE A 75 2.71 6.26 2.66
C ILE A 75 1.50 5.95 3.54
N CYS A 76 0.55 5.16 3.02
CA CYS A 76 -0.68 4.74 3.70
C CYS A 76 -1.58 5.90 4.14
N ASN A 77 -1.56 7.02 3.39
CA ASN A 77 -2.50 8.12 3.56
C ASN A 77 -3.48 8.11 2.38
N HIS A 78 -4.70 7.66 2.64
CA HIS A 78 -5.71 7.38 1.62
C HIS A 78 -6.93 8.26 1.77
N TYR A 79 -7.52 8.61 0.63
CA TYR A 79 -8.83 9.23 0.51
C TYR A 79 -9.80 8.21 -0.10
N PHE A 80 -11.02 8.16 0.46
CA PHE A 80 -12.11 7.35 -0.07
C PHE A 80 -13.40 8.16 -0.07
N THR A 81 -14.19 8.06 -1.12
CA THR A 81 -15.58 8.53 -1.04
C THR A 81 -16.43 7.54 -0.25
N VAL A 82 -17.44 8.05 0.47
CA VAL A 82 -18.40 7.18 1.18
C VAL A 82 -19.15 6.26 0.20
N ALA A 83 -19.46 6.76 -1.01
CA ALA A 83 -20.07 5.94 -2.05
C ALA A 83 -19.20 4.74 -2.43
N PHE A 84 -17.89 4.95 -2.60
CA PHE A 84 -16.95 3.87 -2.90
C PHE A 84 -16.84 2.87 -1.74
N LEU A 85 -16.76 3.34 -0.50
CA LEU A 85 -16.72 2.44 0.67
C LEU A 85 -17.97 1.56 0.77
N ARG A 86 -19.16 2.10 0.46
CA ARG A 86 -20.41 1.31 0.38
C ARG A 86 -20.35 0.27 -0.74
N GLN A 87 -19.81 0.63 -1.92
CA GLN A 87 -19.59 -0.30 -3.03
C GLN A 87 -18.70 -1.46 -2.61
N VAL A 88 -17.56 -1.17 -1.93
CA VAL A 88 -16.64 -2.19 -1.43
C VAL A 88 -17.32 -3.10 -0.41
N ALA A 89 -18.11 -2.53 0.53
CA ALA A 89 -18.82 -3.31 1.52
C ALA A 89 -19.83 -4.28 0.88
N THR A 90 -20.59 -3.81 -0.13
CA THR A 90 -21.51 -4.68 -0.89
C THR A 90 -20.77 -5.78 -1.62
N ALA A 91 -19.70 -5.44 -2.36
CA ALA A 91 -18.88 -6.43 -3.07
C ALA A 91 -18.27 -7.48 -2.13
N TYR A 92 -17.86 -7.07 -0.92
CA TYR A 92 -17.33 -7.99 0.08
C TYR A 92 -18.40 -8.94 0.64
N GLN A 93 -19.64 -8.46 0.82
CA GLN A 93 -20.77 -9.31 1.23
C GLN A 93 -21.11 -10.36 0.17
N GLU A 94 -21.02 -10.01 -1.11
CA GLU A 94 -21.25 -10.92 -2.23
C GLU A 94 -20.10 -11.92 -2.41
N SER A 95 -18.87 -11.46 -2.23
CA SER A 95 -17.67 -12.29 -2.34
C SER A 95 -16.52 -11.74 -1.48
N PRO A 96 -16.23 -12.37 -0.33
CA PRO A 96 -15.09 -11.96 0.51
C PRO A 96 -13.72 -11.97 -0.20
N LYS A 97 -13.64 -12.67 -1.34
CA LYS A 97 -12.40 -12.73 -2.15
C LYS A 97 -11.99 -11.40 -2.77
N VAL A 98 -12.87 -10.39 -2.78
CA VAL A 98 -12.52 -9.04 -3.30
C VAL A 98 -11.47 -8.33 -2.43
N LEU A 99 -11.36 -8.73 -1.15
CA LEU A 99 -10.30 -8.29 -0.24
C LEU A 99 -9.51 -9.52 0.22
N PRO A 100 -8.48 -9.91 -0.53
CA PRO A 100 -7.72 -11.12 -0.25
C PRO A 100 -6.88 -10.98 1.02
N TYR A 101 -6.55 -12.12 1.63
CA TYR A 101 -5.51 -12.17 2.65
C TYR A 101 -4.13 -12.36 2.01
N HIS A 102 -3.18 -11.56 2.47
CA HIS A 102 -1.77 -11.72 2.15
C HIS A 102 -1.10 -12.60 3.22
N ILE A 103 -0.27 -13.53 2.78
CA ILE A 103 0.41 -14.48 3.66
C ILE A 103 1.82 -13.97 3.94
N ALA A 104 2.09 -13.61 5.19
CA ALA A 104 3.42 -13.22 5.66
C ALA A 104 4.01 -14.30 6.56
N LYS A 105 5.09 -14.94 6.10
CA LYS A 105 5.87 -15.88 6.93
C LYS A 105 6.73 -15.09 7.92
N LYS A 106 6.61 -15.40 9.21
CA LYS A 106 7.28 -14.66 10.30
C LYS A 106 8.11 -15.59 11.16
N LYS A 107 9.22 -15.06 11.66
CA LYS A 107 9.97 -15.65 12.78
C LYS A 107 9.37 -15.12 14.07
N VAL A 108 8.65 -15.95 14.78
CA VAL A 108 7.98 -15.55 16.04
C VAL A 108 8.70 -16.20 17.19
N PRO A 109 9.28 -15.42 18.13
CA PRO A 109 9.86 -15.96 19.37
C PRO A 109 8.81 -16.72 20.16
N TYR A 110 9.23 -17.79 20.83
CA TYR A 110 8.36 -18.61 21.67
C TYR A 110 9.08 -19.04 22.96
N ALA A 111 8.33 -19.49 23.95
CA ALA A 111 8.90 -20.01 25.18
C ALA A 111 9.41 -21.44 24.96
N GLY A 112 10.68 -21.68 25.25
CA GLY A 112 11.27 -23.01 25.29
C GLY A 112 10.78 -23.82 26.49
N GLU A 113 11.15 -25.08 26.54
CA GLU A 113 10.78 -25.99 27.65
C GLU A 113 11.31 -25.53 29.03
N ASP A 114 12.43 -24.82 29.03
CA ASP A 114 13.05 -24.19 30.21
C ASP A 114 12.46 -22.82 30.57
N GLY A 115 11.45 -22.34 29.80
CA GLY A 115 10.83 -21.03 29.95
C GLY A 115 11.64 -19.87 29.34
N ALA A 116 12.82 -20.12 28.79
CA ALA A 116 13.59 -19.09 28.09
C ALA A 116 12.98 -18.74 26.74
N THR A 117 13.19 -17.50 26.28
CA THR A 117 12.75 -17.09 24.94
C THR A 117 13.66 -17.68 23.87
N VAL A 118 13.07 -18.45 22.97
CA VAL A 118 13.74 -18.98 21.78
C VAL A 118 13.37 -18.13 20.57
N THR A 119 14.37 -17.59 19.87
CA THR A 119 14.18 -16.88 18.60
C THR A 119 14.52 -17.83 17.45
N PRO A 120 13.56 -18.18 16.58
CA PRO A 120 13.80 -19.14 15.52
C PRO A 120 14.67 -18.56 14.38
N ASP A 121 15.53 -19.38 13.81
CA ASP A 121 16.36 -19.02 12.65
C ASP A 121 15.57 -19.03 11.32
N THR A 122 14.46 -19.77 11.30
CA THR A 122 13.57 -19.87 10.14
C THR A 122 12.14 -19.45 10.51
N PRO A 123 11.32 -19.02 9.53
CA PRO A 123 9.91 -18.72 9.79
C PRO A 123 9.17 -19.94 10.37
N ASN A 124 8.53 -19.74 11.51
CA ASN A 124 7.77 -20.76 12.24
C ASN A 124 6.29 -20.42 12.38
N ALA A 125 5.86 -19.27 11.86
CA ALA A 125 4.48 -18.81 11.92
C ALA A 125 4.05 -18.15 10.61
N VAL A 126 2.73 -18.09 10.42
CA VAL A 126 2.07 -17.40 9.32
C VAL A 126 1.18 -16.31 9.90
N LYS A 127 1.37 -15.07 9.42
CA LYS A 127 0.48 -13.94 9.68
C LYS A 127 -0.37 -13.70 8.43
N LEU A 128 -1.68 -13.62 8.62
CA LEU A 128 -2.60 -13.18 7.58
C LEU A 128 -2.78 -11.68 7.69
N GLU A 129 -2.53 -10.97 6.61
CA GLU A 129 -2.67 -9.52 6.53
C GLU A 129 -3.73 -9.16 5.49
N ALA A 130 -4.62 -8.23 5.83
CA ALA A 130 -5.58 -7.64 4.90
C ALA A 130 -5.28 -6.15 4.78
N PHE A 131 -5.26 -5.65 3.55
CA PHE A 131 -4.94 -4.25 3.28
C PHE A 131 -6.15 -3.51 2.71
N ILE A 132 -6.43 -2.33 3.24
CA ILE A 132 -7.55 -1.50 2.76
C ILE A 132 -7.38 -1.13 1.28
N PHE A 133 -6.16 -1.01 0.81
CA PHE A 133 -5.85 -0.67 -0.57
C PHE A 133 -6.06 -1.82 -1.58
N ASP A 134 -6.32 -3.05 -1.11
CA ASP A 134 -6.78 -4.13 -1.99
C ASP A 134 -8.16 -3.84 -2.60
N SER A 135 -8.89 -2.89 -2.03
CA SER A 135 -10.13 -2.38 -2.61
C SER A 135 -9.93 -1.50 -3.85
N PHE A 136 -8.74 -0.95 -4.08
CA PHE A 136 -8.48 0.01 -5.17
C PHE A 136 -8.85 -0.47 -6.57
N PRO A 137 -8.64 -1.74 -6.94
CA PRO A 137 -9.05 -2.24 -8.26
C PRO A 137 -10.56 -2.12 -8.54
N LEU A 138 -11.39 -1.94 -7.51
CA LEU A 138 -12.83 -1.71 -7.64
C LEU A 138 -13.15 -0.24 -7.98
N ALA A 139 -12.20 0.68 -7.80
CA ALA A 139 -12.41 2.09 -8.08
C ALA A 139 -12.39 2.37 -9.60
N ALA A 140 -13.38 3.14 -10.06
CA ALA A 140 -13.43 3.63 -11.44
C ALA A 140 -12.43 4.77 -11.67
N THR A 141 -12.20 5.60 -10.66
CA THR A 141 -11.35 6.78 -10.71
C THR A 141 -10.42 6.84 -9.50
N SER A 142 -9.17 7.26 -9.73
CA SER A 142 -8.18 7.42 -8.68
C SER A 142 -7.35 8.68 -8.87
N ALA A 143 -6.90 9.27 -7.77
CA ALA A 143 -5.97 10.39 -7.75
C ALA A 143 -4.71 10.04 -6.98
N ILE A 144 -3.58 10.61 -7.38
CA ILE A 144 -2.28 10.44 -6.71
C ILE A 144 -1.72 11.82 -6.48
N LEU A 145 -1.36 12.13 -5.24
CA LEU A 145 -0.69 13.36 -4.86
C LEU A 145 0.69 13.02 -4.32
N GLU A 146 1.73 13.43 -5.04
CA GLU A 146 3.10 13.39 -4.52
C GLU A 146 3.27 14.51 -3.49
N VAL A 147 3.81 14.15 -2.32
CA VAL A 147 4.06 15.07 -1.23
C VAL A 147 5.55 15.09 -0.88
N ASN A 148 5.97 16.16 -0.17
CA ASN A 148 7.34 16.26 0.30
C ASN A 148 7.60 15.20 1.38
N ARG A 149 8.63 14.39 1.19
CA ARG A 149 9.05 13.33 2.12
C ARG A 149 9.37 13.89 3.50
N GLU A 150 10.12 14.98 3.56
CA GLU A 150 10.56 15.62 4.81
C GLU A 150 9.40 16.13 5.67
N GLU A 151 8.22 16.35 5.04
CA GLU A 151 7.05 16.92 5.71
C GLU A 151 6.00 15.87 6.08
N GLU A 152 5.99 14.71 5.40
CA GLU A 152 4.87 13.76 5.55
C GLU A 152 5.30 12.29 5.67
N PHE A 153 6.59 11.97 5.60
CA PHE A 153 7.10 10.59 5.68
C PHE A 153 8.51 10.54 6.31
#